data_eb86258762318fba0c0b4753598327a4
#
_entry.id   eb86258762318fba0c0b4753598327a4
#
_cell.length_a   1.000
_cell.length_b   1.000
_cell.length_c   1.000
_cell.angle_alpha   90.00
_cell.angle_beta   90.00
_cell.angle_gamma   90.00
#
_symmetry.space_group_name_H-M   'P 1'
#
loop_
_entity.id
_entity.type
_entity.pdbx_description
1 polymer ?
#
loop_
_entity_poly.entity_id
_entity_poly.type
_entity_poly.pdbx_seq_one_letter_code
_entity_poly.pdbx_strand_id
1 'polypeptide(L)'
;MSSKLDFSKPIIMGILNVTPDSFSDGGSYPSSKSAVDKAMIMIEQGASIIDIGGESTRPGSERVPPIEQKRRIVDVISQLVRVIPEKIIISVDTTSSEVAEAAINLGVGMINDVSAGKDDDKMMNLVAKHNLYYCICLLYTSPSPRDKRQSRMPSSA
;
A
#
# COMPACT_ATOMS: atom_id res chain seq x y z
N MET A 1 15.74 -0.42 14.17
CA MET A 1 14.78 0.21 15.11
C MET A 1 13.64 0.74 14.26
N SER A 2 12.38 0.36 14.52
CA SER A 2 11.24 0.89 13.76
C SER A 2 11.13 2.38 14.03
N SER A 3 11.19 3.22 12.99
CA SER A 3 10.96 4.67 13.11
C SER A 3 9.54 4.87 13.63
N LYS A 4 9.41 5.63 14.73
CA LYS A 4 8.09 5.91 15.29
C LYS A 4 7.42 7.02 14.50
N LEU A 5 6.17 6.79 14.09
CA LEU A 5 5.33 7.83 13.50
C LEU A 5 4.94 8.86 14.57
N ASP A 6 5.11 10.14 14.22
CA ASP A 6 4.67 11.25 15.05
C ASP A 6 3.26 11.69 14.63
N PHE A 7 2.27 11.22 15.36
CA PHE A 7 0.86 11.53 15.10
C PHE A 7 0.42 12.92 15.60
N SER A 8 1.34 13.75 16.14
CA SER A 8 1.01 15.13 16.53
C SER A 8 0.78 16.07 15.34
N LYS A 9 1.15 15.62 14.14
CA LYS A 9 1.02 16.35 12.87
C LYS A 9 0.52 15.43 11.76
N PRO A 10 -0.01 16.00 10.66
CA PRO A 10 -0.38 15.21 9.49
C PRO A 10 0.79 14.39 8.95
N ILE A 11 0.52 13.12 8.61
CA ILE A 11 1.47 12.21 8.00
C ILE A 11 1.02 11.97 6.57
N ILE A 12 1.92 12.14 5.61
CA ILE A 12 1.65 11.93 4.19
C ILE A 12 2.16 10.56 3.79
N MET A 13 1.26 9.76 3.21
CA MET A 13 1.55 8.46 2.61
C MET A 13 1.54 8.60 1.09
N GLY A 14 2.68 8.37 0.45
CA GLY A 14 2.81 8.31 -1.00
C GLY A 14 2.45 6.90 -1.50
N ILE A 15 1.52 6.81 -2.47
CA ILE A 15 1.07 5.52 -3.04
C ILE A 15 1.88 5.18 -4.28
N LEU A 16 2.55 4.04 -4.26
CA LEU A 16 3.40 3.53 -5.33
C LEU A 16 2.87 2.19 -5.86
N ASN A 17 2.03 2.23 -6.88
CA ASN A 17 1.53 1.02 -7.53
C ASN A 17 2.58 0.47 -8.50
N VAL A 18 2.98 -0.79 -8.28
CA VAL A 18 3.93 -1.54 -9.12
C VAL A 18 3.14 -2.50 -10.01
N THR A 19 2.34 -1.93 -10.91
CA THR A 19 1.56 -2.69 -11.89
C THR A 19 2.14 -2.49 -13.30
N PRO A 20 1.96 -3.45 -14.23
CA PRO A 20 2.50 -3.36 -15.59
C PRO A 20 2.15 -2.05 -16.29
N ASP A 21 0.95 -1.51 -16.04
CA ASP A 21 0.43 -0.29 -16.68
C ASP A 21 0.93 1.01 -16.03
N SER A 22 1.49 0.95 -14.83
CA SER A 22 1.83 2.15 -14.05
C SER A 22 3.09 2.88 -14.53
N PHE A 23 3.91 2.25 -15.40
CA PHE A 23 5.21 2.76 -15.82
C PHE A 23 5.52 2.43 -17.28
N SER A 24 4.52 2.15 -18.12
CA SER A 24 4.73 1.74 -19.49
C SER A 24 5.04 2.92 -20.43
N ASP A 25 6.32 3.19 -20.60
CA ASP A 25 6.81 3.80 -21.86
C ASP A 25 7.11 2.67 -22.87
N GLY A 26 6.07 1.88 -23.24
CA GLY A 26 6.21 0.90 -24.31
C GLY A 26 6.40 -0.57 -23.89
N GLY A 27 5.55 -1.12 -23.02
CA GLY A 27 5.28 -2.58 -22.97
C GLY A 27 6.24 -3.46 -22.17
N SER A 28 7.15 -2.91 -21.38
CA SER A 28 8.00 -3.66 -20.45
C SER A 28 7.55 -3.42 -19.00
N TYR A 29 7.69 -4.43 -18.12
CA TYR A 29 7.51 -4.25 -16.68
C TYR A 29 8.26 -3.00 -16.21
N PRO A 30 7.67 -2.19 -15.29
CA PRO A 30 8.38 -1.04 -14.76
C PRO A 30 9.72 -1.52 -14.21
N SER A 31 10.80 -0.87 -14.63
CA SER A 31 12.08 -1.17 -14.03
C SER A 31 11.97 -0.82 -12.55
N SER A 32 12.43 -1.69 -11.65
CA SER A 32 12.47 -1.40 -10.22
C SER A 32 13.12 -0.05 -9.93
N LYS A 33 14.02 0.39 -10.82
CA LYS A 33 14.66 1.69 -10.77
C LYS A 33 13.64 2.84 -10.91
N SER A 34 12.74 2.81 -11.90
CA SER A 34 11.75 3.89 -12.08
C SER A 34 10.78 3.99 -10.89
N ALA A 35 10.45 2.85 -10.27
CA ALA A 35 9.64 2.84 -9.05
C ALA A 35 10.39 3.46 -7.86
N VAL A 36 11.69 3.16 -7.71
CA VAL A 36 12.56 3.74 -6.70
C VAL A 36 12.70 5.26 -6.90
N ASP A 37 12.96 5.71 -8.12
CA ASP A 37 13.09 7.13 -8.44
C ASP A 37 11.80 7.89 -8.08
N LYS A 38 10.63 7.32 -8.41
CA LYS A 38 9.33 7.90 -8.05
C LYS A 38 9.10 7.95 -6.55
N ALA A 39 9.49 6.92 -5.80
CA ALA A 39 9.41 6.92 -4.34
C ALA A 39 10.31 8.02 -3.75
N MET A 40 11.51 8.21 -4.27
CA MET A 40 12.42 9.27 -3.81
C MET A 40 11.82 10.66 -4.05
N ILE A 41 11.19 10.90 -5.20
CA ILE A 41 10.48 12.16 -5.47
C ILE A 41 9.34 12.38 -4.45
N MET A 42 8.54 11.35 -4.13
CA MET A 42 7.49 11.46 -3.11
C MET A 42 8.06 11.82 -1.74
N ILE A 43 9.20 11.25 -1.36
CA ILE A 43 9.90 11.56 -0.10
C ILE A 43 10.37 13.00 -0.08
N GLU A 44 10.97 13.50 -1.16
CA GLU A 44 11.40 14.90 -1.31
C GLU A 44 10.20 15.86 -1.24
N GLN A 45 9.04 15.45 -1.71
CA GLN A 45 7.77 16.19 -1.63
C GLN A 45 7.11 16.12 -0.24
N GLY A 46 7.69 15.38 0.71
CA GLY A 46 7.26 15.34 2.09
C GLY A 46 6.53 14.07 2.53
N ALA A 47 6.51 13.01 1.71
CA ALA A 47 5.97 11.73 2.15
C ALA A 47 6.82 11.15 3.30
N SER A 48 6.16 10.69 4.35
CA SER A 48 6.77 10.00 5.50
C SER A 48 6.59 8.49 5.43
N ILE A 49 5.66 8.04 4.59
CA ILE A 49 5.37 6.62 4.32
C ILE A 49 5.32 6.45 2.81
N ILE A 50 5.91 5.37 2.29
CA ILE A 50 5.76 4.93 0.91
C ILE A 50 5.00 3.61 0.93
N ASP A 51 3.78 3.61 0.37
CA ASP A 51 2.89 2.45 0.33
C ASP A 51 2.99 1.76 -1.03
N ILE A 52 3.48 0.52 -1.02
CA ILE A 52 3.82 -0.23 -2.23
C ILE A 52 2.74 -1.28 -2.49
N GLY A 53 2.06 -1.18 -3.63
CA GLY A 53 1.04 -2.14 -4.06
C GLY A 53 1.46 -2.93 -5.31
N GLY A 54 1.39 -4.25 -5.25
CA GLY A 54 1.58 -5.16 -6.40
C GLY A 54 0.30 -5.44 -7.18
N GLU A 55 -0.83 -4.96 -6.69
CA GLU A 55 -2.17 -5.11 -7.25
C GLU A 55 -2.85 -3.74 -7.32
N SER A 56 -3.74 -3.56 -8.30
CA SER A 56 -4.58 -2.37 -8.37
C SER A 56 -5.84 -2.57 -7.55
N THR A 57 -6.10 -1.69 -6.58
CA THR A 57 -7.33 -1.70 -5.77
C THR A 57 -8.49 -0.93 -6.42
N ARG A 58 -8.35 -0.51 -7.69
CA ARG A 58 -9.42 0.18 -8.43
C ARG A 58 -10.62 -0.73 -8.63
N PRO A 59 -11.86 -0.21 -8.56
CA PRO A 59 -13.05 -0.99 -8.88
C PRO A 59 -12.95 -1.63 -10.27
N GLY A 60 -13.17 -2.95 -10.35
CA GLY A 60 -13.11 -3.70 -11.61
C GLY A 60 -11.74 -4.23 -12.01
N SER A 61 -10.68 -3.98 -11.24
CA SER A 61 -9.40 -4.64 -11.47
C SER A 61 -9.46 -6.12 -11.09
N GLU A 62 -8.82 -6.97 -11.89
CA GLU A 62 -8.69 -8.40 -11.59
C GLU A 62 -7.74 -8.61 -10.42
N ARG A 63 -8.07 -9.57 -9.55
CA ARG A 63 -7.19 -9.97 -8.45
C ARG A 63 -5.92 -10.61 -8.98
N VAL A 64 -4.79 -10.16 -8.43
CA VAL A 64 -3.47 -10.66 -8.78
C VAL A 64 -3.07 -11.76 -7.79
N PRO A 65 -2.66 -12.97 -8.25
CA PRO A 65 -2.21 -14.03 -7.35
C PRO A 65 -1.04 -13.57 -6.47
N PRO A 66 -0.95 -14.06 -5.20
CA PRO A 66 0.11 -13.67 -4.27
C PRO A 66 1.52 -13.83 -4.81
N ILE A 67 1.78 -14.88 -5.58
CA ILE A 67 3.09 -15.14 -6.19
C ILE A 67 3.49 -14.02 -7.15
N GLU A 68 2.54 -13.50 -7.92
CA GLU A 68 2.79 -12.41 -8.86
C GLU A 68 2.89 -11.06 -8.13
N GLN A 69 2.08 -10.81 -7.09
CA GLN A 69 2.24 -9.63 -6.24
C GLN A 69 3.65 -9.59 -5.64
N LYS A 70 4.13 -10.69 -5.06
CA LYS A 70 5.50 -10.81 -4.52
C LYS A 70 6.55 -10.49 -5.60
N ARG A 71 6.41 -11.06 -6.79
CA ARG A 71 7.33 -10.83 -7.90
C ARG A 71 7.46 -9.34 -8.24
N ARG A 72 6.36 -8.60 -8.18
CA ARG A 72 6.33 -7.16 -8.49
C ARG A 72 6.99 -6.32 -7.42
N ILE A 73 6.72 -6.60 -6.13
CA ILE A 73 7.11 -5.71 -5.03
C ILE A 73 8.49 -6.00 -4.45
N VAL A 74 8.96 -7.26 -4.44
CA VAL A 74 10.19 -7.69 -3.75
C VAL A 74 11.41 -6.91 -4.24
N ASP A 75 11.59 -6.79 -5.56
CA ASP A 75 12.74 -6.09 -6.13
C ASP A 75 12.71 -4.58 -5.80
N VAL A 76 11.52 -3.97 -5.84
CA VAL A 76 11.35 -2.55 -5.50
C VAL A 76 11.65 -2.31 -4.03
N ILE A 77 11.09 -3.12 -3.12
CA ILE A 77 11.33 -3.03 -1.68
C ILE A 77 12.81 -3.22 -1.38
N SER A 78 13.43 -4.26 -1.95
CA SER A 78 14.86 -4.58 -1.73
C SER A 78 15.80 -3.43 -2.11
N GLN A 79 15.46 -2.67 -3.13
CA GLN A 79 16.22 -1.48 -3.53
C GLN A 79 15.89 -0.29 -2.63
N LEU A 80 14.62 -0.04 -2.33
CA LEU A 80 14.19 1.09 -1.51
C LEU A 80 14.78 1.06 -0.12
N VAL A 81 14.78 -0.08 0.56
CA VAL A 81 15.33 -0.21 1.94
C VAL A 81 16.80 0.20 2.06
N ARG A 82 17.55 0.20 0.93
CA ARG A 82 18.96 0.55 0.89
C ARG A 82 19.22 2.06 0.71
N VAL A 83 18.22 2.79 0.18
CA VAL A 83 18.43 4.17 -0.27
C VAL A 83 17.55 5.18 0.46
N ILE A 84 16.44 4.74 1.07
CA ILE A 84 15.55 5.65 1.79
C ILE A 84 16.15 6.11 3.12
N PRO A 85 15.86 7.35 3.57
CA PRO A 85 16.19 7.81 4.91
C PRO A 85 15.55 6.92 5.98
N GLU A 86 16.26 6.65 7.08
CA GLU A 86 15.80 5.78 8.18
C GLU A 86 14.45 6.20 8.79
N LYS A 87 14.11 7.49 8.70
CA LYS A 87 12.84 8.04 9.20
C LYS A 87 11.61 7.69 8.34
N ILE A 88 11.81 7.21 7.11
CA ILE A 88 10.74 6.85 6.19
C ILE A 88 10.30 5.42 6.44
N ILE A 89 8.98 5.19 6.48
CA ILE A 89 8.41 3.85 6.63
C ILE A 89 7.99 3.33 5.26
N ILE A 90 8.39 2.10 4.95
CA ILE A 90 7.81 1.37 3.82
C ILE A 90 6.56 0.65 4.33
N SER A 91 5.46 0.85 3.64
CA SER A 91 4.19 0.14 3.78
C SER A 91 3.97 -0.76 2.58
N VAL A 92 3.25 -1.86 2.76
CA VAL A 92 2.79 -2.72 1.67
C VAL A 92 1.28 -2.83 1.66
N ASP A 93 0.67 -2.48 0.52
CA ASP A 93 -0.76 -2.64 0.26
C ASP A 93 -1.02 -4.07 -0.20
N THR A 94 -1.57 -4.88 0.69
CA THR A 94 -1.93 -6.27 0.41
C THR A 94 -2.94 -6.82 1.42
N THR A 95 -3.84 -7.69 0.94
CA THR A 95 -4.75 -8.47 1.79
C THR A 95 -4.24 -9.90 2.03
N SER A 96 -3.06 -10.26 1.54
CA SER A 96 -2.46 -11.60 1.66
C SER A 96 -1.34 -11.60 2.70
N SER A 97 -1.46 -12.46 3.72
CA SER A 97 -0.40 -12.67 4.72
C SER A 97 0.88 -13.21 4.12
N GLU A 98 0.80 -13.97 3.02
CA GLU A 98 1.97 -14.51 2.31
C GLU A 98 2.79 -13.39 1.64
N VAL A 99 2.11 -12.40 1.06
CA VAL A 99 2.77 -11.23 0.46
C VAL A 99 3.35 -10.34 1.57
N ALA A 100 2.57 -10.12 2.63
CA ALA A 100 3.00 -9.34 3.79
C ALA A 100 4.26 -9.94 4.44
N GLU A 101 4.31 -11.27 4.66
CA GLU A 101 5.47 -11.94 5.24
C GLU A 101 6.73 -11.76 4.39
N ALA A 102 6.61 -11.90 3.07
CA ALA A 102 7.73 -11.66 2.16
C ALA A 102 8.26 -10.22 2.27
N ALA A 103 7.38 -9.23 2.37
CA ALA A 103 7.74 -7.82 2.53
C ALA A 103 8.36 -7.53 3.92
N ILE A 104 7.82 -8.11 4.99
CA ILE A 104 8.34 -7.99 6.36
C ILE A 104 9.78 -8.47 6.45
N ASN A 105 10.09 -9.58 5.80
CA ASN A 105 11.46 -10.13 5.76
C ASN A 105 12.46 -9.21 5.05
N LEU A 106 11.98 -8.23 4.28
CA LEU A 106 12.78 -7.20 3.64
C LEU A 106 12.90 -5.90 4.46
N GLY A 107 12.21 -5.81 5.61
CA GLY A 107 12.29 -4.65 6.50
C GLY A 107 11.14 -3.66 6.38
N VAL A 108 10.00 -4.06 5.83
CA VAL A 108 8.78 -3.26 5.81
C VAL A 108 8.28 -3.01 7.23
N GLY A 109 7.88 -1.78 7.52
CA GLY A 109 7.44 -1.34 8.85
C GLY A 109 5.92 -1.21 9.02
N MET A 110 5.14 -1.34 7.91
CA MET A 110 3.70 -1.16 7.92
C MET A 110 3.02 -2.08 6.90
N ILE A 111 1.84 -2.55 7.26
CA ILE A 111 0.93 -3.23 6.32
C ILE A 111 -0.33 -2.37 6.18
N ASN A 112 -0.73 -2.13 4.93
CA ASN A 112 -1.98 -1.49 4.56
C ASN A 112 -2.92 -2.56 4.01
N ASP A 113 -3.99 -2.86 4.73
CA ASP A 113 -4.94 -3.94 4.40
C ASP A 113 -6.35 -3.37 4.21
N VAL A 114 -6.76 -3.28 2.96
CA VAL A 114 -8.08 -2.76 2.55
C VAL A 114 -9.23 -3.70 2.91
N SER A 115 -8.95 -4.96 3.26
CA SER A 115 -9.94 -5.93 3.72
C SER A 115 -10.18 -5.90 5.23
N ALA A 116 -9.33 -5.19 5.98
CA ALA A 116 -9.34 -5.18 7.45
C ALA A 116 -9.21 -6.61 8.05
N GLY A 117 -8.37 -7.45 7.48
CA GLY A 117 -8.12 -8.83 7.91
C GLY A 117 -9.21 -9.82 7.54
N LYS A 118 -10.17 -9.43 6.68
CA LYS A 118 -11.28 -10.32 6.28
C LYS A 118 -10.91 -11.32 5.20
N ASP A 119 -9.94 -10.97 4.35
CA ASP A 119 -9.50 -11.81 3.24
C ASP A 119 -8.50 -12.89 3.68
N ASP A 120 -7.75 -12.64 4.78
CA ASP A 120 -6.77 -13.57 5.33
C ASP A 120 -6.70 -13.44 6.86
N ASP A 121 -7.18 -14.45 7.56
CA ASP A 121 -7.26 -14.52 9.03
C ASP A 121 -5.88 -14.53 9.74
N LYS A 122 -4.81 -14.85 9.01
CA LYS A 122 -3.43 -14.86 9.53
C LYS A 122 -2.82 -13.46 9.59
N MET A 123 -3.37 -12.49 8.86
CA MET A 123 -2.79 -11.16 8.71
C MET A 123 -2.59 -10.46 10.06
N MET A 124 -3.62 -10.42 10.90
CA MET A 124 -3.55 -9.75 12.20
C MET A 124 -2.47 -10.37 13.11
N ASN A 125 -2.39 -11.70 13.14
CA ASN A 125 -1.40 -12.41 13.93
C ASN A 125 0.02 -12.14 13.42
N LEU A 126 0.21 -12.07 12.10
CA LEU A 126 1.49 -11.76 11.47
C LEU A 126 1.96 -10.34 11.85
N VAL A 127 1.08 -9.35 11.70
CA VAL A 127 1.38 -7.95 12.03
C VAL A 127 1.72 -7.79 13.52
N ALA A 128 0.94 -8.43 14.41
CA ALA A 128 1.17 -8.40 15.85
C ALA A 128 2.51 -9.05 16.23
N LYS A 129 2.82 -10.22 15.66
CA LYS A 129 4.07 -10.95 15.89
C LYS A 129 5.30 -10.10 15.57
N HIS A 130 5.24 -9.31 14.52
CA HIS A 130 6.35 -8.47 14.07
C HIS A 130 6.30 -7.03 14.60
N ASN A 131 5.29 -6.70 15.43
CA ASN A 131 5.08 -5.35 16.01
C ASN A 131 5.10 -4.23 14.96
N LEU A 132 4.33 -4.42 13.88
CA LEU A 132 4.26 -3.49 12.75
C LEU A 132 3.10 -2.50 12.92
N TYR A 133 3.17 -1.39 12.22
CA TYR A 133 1.98 -0.57 11.99
C TYR A 133 0.99 -1.32 11.10
N TYR A 134 -0.29 -1.17 11.39
CA TYR A 134 -1.37 -1.78 10.62
C TYR A 134 -2.39 -0.72 10.24
N CYS A 135 -2.45 -0.40 8.96
CA CYS A 135 -3.46 0.49 8.40
C CYS A 135 -4.65 -0.35 7.94
N ILE A 136 -5.78 -0.17 8.61
CA ILE A 136 -7.03 -0.85 8.30
C ILE A 136 -7.89 0.11 7.49
N CYS A 137 -8.07 -0.18 6.21
CA CYS A 137 -8.95 0.58 5.33
C CYS A 137 -10.21 -0.25 5.07
N LEU A 138 -11.36 0.28 5.46
CA LEU A 138 -12.64 -0.30 5.06
C LEU A 138 -13.00 0.25 3.68
N LEU A 139 -12.73 -0.50 2.62
CA LEU A 139 -13.37 -0.25 1.33
C LEU A 139 -14.88 -0.42 1.53
N TYR A 140 -15.61 0.64 1.27
CA TYR A 140 -17.04 0.74 1.52
C TYR A 140 -17.81 -0.37 0.80
N THR A 141 -18.27 -1.36 1.56
CA THR A 141 -19.29 -2.33 1.10
C THR A 141 -20.70 -1.88 1.45
N SER A 142 -20.84 -0.75 2.16
CA SER A 142 -22.12 -0.14 2.50
C SER A 142 -22.02 1.38 2.28
N PRO A 143 -23.03 2.04 1.67
CA PRO A 143 -23.03 3.48 1.57
C PRO A 143 -23.02 4.09 2.98
N SER A 144 -22.08 5.00 3.22
CA SER A 144 -22.01 5.77 4.46
C SER A 144 -23.36 6.45 4.71
N PRO A 145 -23.78 6.62 5.98
CA PRO A 145 -24.95 7.47 6.29
C PRO A 145 -24.87 8.87 5.67
N ARG A 146 -23.66 9.36 5.37
CA ARG A 146 -23.41 10.61 4.67
C ARG A 146 -23.75 10.54 3.19
N ASP A 147 -23.50 9.41 2.52
CA ASP A 147 -23.79 9.19 1.10
C ASP A 147 -25.30 9.07 0.85
N LYS A 148 -26.04 8.51 1.83
CA LYS A 148 -27.50 8.43 1.78
C LYS A 148 -28.20 9.78 1.82
N ARG A 149 -27.55 10.85 2.28
CA ARG A 149 -28.11 12.20 2.30
C ARG A 149 -28.03 12.92 0.95
N GLN A 150 -27.09 12.58 0.09
CA GLN A 150 -26.94 13.19 -1.24
C GLN A 150 -27.95 12.66 -2.27
N SER A 151 -28.54 11.48 -2.05
CA SER A 151 -29.54 10.90 -2.96
C SER A 151 -30.98 11.42 -2.76
N ARG A 152 -31.20 12.42 -1.89
CA ARG A 152 -32.51 13.06 -1.65
C ARG A 152 -32.57 14.50 -2.14
N MET A 153 -32.11 14.78 -3.35
CA MET A 153 -32.58 15.97 -4.04
C MET A 153 -33.93 15.63 -4.69
N PRO A 154 -35.03 16.35 -4.36
CA PRO A 154 -36.27 16.21 -5.10
C PRO A 154 -36.00 16.68 -6.53
N SER A 155 -36.35 15.83 -7.51
CA SER A 155 -36.47 16.30 -8.87
C SER A 155 -37.57 17.40 -8.86
N SER A 156 -37.19 18.64 -9.07
CA SER A 156 -38.13 19.73 -9.33
C SER A 156 -38.89 19.36 -10.61
N ALA A 157 -40.22 19.22 -10.46
CA ALA A 157 -41.15 19.16 -11.54
C ALA A 157 -41.12 20.44 -12.39
#